data_2acd106d79e6ea8f08cf992e315e3864
#
_entry.id   2acd106d79e6ea8f08cf992e315e3864
#
_cell.length_a   1.000
_cell.length_b   1.000
_cell.length_c   1.000
_cell.angle_alpha   90.00
_cell.angle_beta   90.00
_cell.angle_gamma   90.00
#
_symmetry.space_group_name_H-M   'P 1'
#
loop_
_entity.id
_entity.type
_entity.pdbx_description
1 polymer ?
#
loop_
_entity_poly.entity_id
_entity_poly.type
_entity_poly.pdbx_seq_one_letter_code
_entity_poly.pdbx_strand_id
1 'polypeptide(L)'
;MNKRVVVTGMGVITPVGNDVQTYWKNLLDGVCGIDFITSIPTDDLPVKIAGEVKDFNPADYGIEPPFARKQDKFTIYATAAAWQAVNESGLDASEDGNIDPFRFGVYVGSGIGGFTTQVRETEKLINEGAKWVSPLFIPTMISNIAAGNIAIRNNACGPCLPVVTACATSTHAIGEAYRAIKHGYADAIIAGGSEAAIIPLGIAGFANAKALSRAEDPKNASLPFNRNRGGFVMAEGAAMLVLEEYEHAVARGAGILAEVCGYGNTCDAHHVTAPRPDGLTQSAAIRQALDEAGYTSDDVLYINAHGTGTALNDVAETVAFKLALGEDAYKAHISSTKGSTGHMLGAAGAVEAVASVLALKNGIVPPTANLDEVDPECDLDYTPNKPVEAPLTIAVSDSLGFGGHNGCVAFRKYNG
;
A
#
# COMPACT_ATOMS: atom_id res chain seq x y z
N MET A 1 -6.70 -18.50 -22.97
CA MET A 1 -7.44 -17.22 -22.90
C MET A 1 -7.02 -16.53 -21.60
N ASN A 2 -6.84 -15.23 -21.60
CA ASN A 2 -6.57 -14.49 -20.36
C ASN A 2 -7.85 -14.50 -19.49
N LYS A 3 -7.70 -14.81 -18.21
CA LYS A 3 -8.80 -14.78 -17.25
C LYS A 3 -9.05 -13.34 -16.75
N ARG A 4 -10.28 -13.00 -16.42
CA ARG A 4 -10.61 -11.76 -15.71
C ARG A 4 -10.28 -11.94 -14.23
N VAL A 5 -9.91 -10.86 -13.58
CA VAL A 5 -9.51 -10.87 -12.16
C VAL A 5 -10.30 -9.82 -11.40
N VAL A 6 -10.89 -10.20 -10.28
CA VAL A 6 -11.74 -9.33 -9.47
C VAL A 6 -11.24 -9.25 -8.03
N VAL A 7 -11.63 -8.19 -7.34
CA VAL A 7 -11.41 -8.03 -5.89
C VAL A 7 -12.66 -8.52 -5.18
N THR A 8 -12.50 -9.51 -4.28
CA THR A 8 -13.62 -10.09 -3.51
C THR A 8 -13.51 -9.82 -2.01
N GLY A 9 -12.38 -9.30 -1.53
CA GLY A 9 -12.23 -8.91 -0.13
C GLY A 9 -11.08 -7.95 0.07
N MET A 10 -11.18 -7.13 1.13
CA MET A 10 -10.19 -6.13 1.50
C MET A 10 -10.00 -6.08 3.02
N GLY A 11 -8.82 -5.69 3.46
CA GLY A 11 -8.53 -5.44 4.87
C GLY A 11 -7.41 -4.43 5.03
N VAL A 12 -7.49 -3.62 6.09
CA VAL A 12 -6.51 -2.57 6.38
C VAL A 12 -6.21 -2.46 7.87
N ILE A 13 -4.97 -2.08 8.17
CA ILE A 13 -4.51 -1.60 9.47
C ILE A 13 -3.71 -0.34 9.19
N THR A 14 -4.20 0.83 9.62
CA THR A 14 -3.61 2.13 9.26
C THR A 14 -3.67 3.12 10.41
N PRO A 15 -2.91 4.23 10.36
CA PRO A 15 -3.01 5.31 11.35
C PRO A 15 -4.38 5.99 11.43
N VAL A 16 -5.23 5.83 10.41
CA VAL A 16 -6.57 6.45 10.35
C VAL A 16 -7.71 5.43 10.44
N GLY A 17 -7.42 4.18 10.73
CA GLY A 17 -8.45 3.14 10.96
C GLY A 17 -7.89 1.73 10.82
N ASN A 18 -8.41 0.83 11.65
CA ASN A 18 -7.99 -0.58 11.70
C ASN A 18 -9.03 -1.52 11.05
N ASP A 19 -9.96 -0.97 10.29
CA ASP A 19 -10.91 -1.66 9.42
C ASP A 19 -11.24 -0.78 8.21
N VAL A 20 -11.76 -1.42 7.14
CA VAL A 20 -12.02 -0.77 5.85
C VAL A 20 -13.05 0.38 5.96
N GLN A 21 -14.07 0.23 6.80
CA GLN A 21 -15.14 1.23 6.95
C GLN A 21 -14.63 2.48 7.67
N THR A 22 -13.93 2.28 8.80
CA THR A 22 -13.31 3.38 9.57
C THR A 22 -12.25 4.10 8.74
N TYR A 23 -11.39 3.35 8.06
CA TYR A 23 -10.40 3.89 7.14
C TYR A 23 -11.03 4.79 6.07
N TRP A 24 -12.04 4.30 5.36
CA TRP A 24 -12.71 5.05 4.29
C TRP A 24 -13.38 6.32 4.81
N LYS A 25 -14.16 6.19 5.90
CA LYS A 25 -14.81 7.32 6.53
C LYS A 25 -13.79 8.41 6.90
N ASN A 26 -12.71 8.03 7.56
CA ASN A 26 -11.69 8.97 8.03
C ASN A 26 -10.91 9.61 6.88
N LEU A 27 -10.70 8.91 5.75
CA LEU A 27 -10.14 9.52 4.54
C LEU A 27 -11.07 10.62 3.99
N LEU A 28 -12.37 10.35 3.87
CA LEU A 28 -13.35 11.33 3.38
C LEU A 28 -13.50 12.54 4.30
N ASP A 29 -13.40 12.31 5.61
CA ASP A 29 -13.44 13.37 6.62
C ASP A 29 -12.12 14.17 6.71
N GLY A 30 -11.07 13.79 5.94
CA GLY A 30 -9.76 14.41 5.98
C GLY A 30 -9.03 14.25 7.32
N VAL A 31 -9.31 13.17 8.06
CA VAL A 31 -8.68 12.89 9.35
C VAL A 31 -7.17 12.68 9.16
N CYS A 32 -6.37 13.40 9.94
CA CYS A 32 -4.92 13.24 9.98
C CYS A 32 -4.54 12.16 11.01
N GLY A 33 -3.95 11.05 10.55
CA GLY A 33 -3.43 9.97 11.40
C GLY A 33 -2.01 10.22 11.94
N ILE A 34 -1.39 11.31 11.49
CA ILE A 34 -0.03 11.69 11.86
C ILE A 34 -0.04 12.43 13.20
N ASP A 35 0.90 12.06 14.08
CA ASP A 35 1.02 12.63 15.41
C ASP A 35 2.48 12.54 15.90
N PHE A 36 2.75 13.05 17.10
CA PHE A 36 4.02 12.80 17.78
C PHE A 36 4.20 11.31 18.06
N ILE A 37 5.41 10.82 17.82
CA ILE A 37 5.76 9.41 18.06
C ILE A 37 5.65 9.11 19.55
N THR A 38 4.93 8.05 19.90
CA THR A 38 4.72 7.61 21.27
C THR A 38 5.31 6.23 21.58
N SER A 39 5.57 5.41 20.57
CA SER A 39 6.02 4.02 20.72
C SER A 39 7.52 3.88 21.02
N ILE A 40 8.31 4.95 20.82
CA ILE A 40 9.76 4.99 21.03
C ILE A 40 10.20 6.30 21.65
N PRO A 41 11.34 6.36 22.38
CA PRO A 41 11.97 7.61 22.80
C PRO A 41 12.39 8.45 21.60
N THR A 42 12.10 9.77 21.63
CA THR A 42 12.37 10.68 20.51
C THR A 42 13.32 11.83 20.86
N ASP A 43 13.86 11.88 22.07
CA ASP A 43 14.67 13.03 22.56
C ASP A 43 15.86 13.33 21.64
N ASP A 44 16.58 12.29 21.22
CA ASP A 44 17.76 12.38 20.35
C ASP A 44 17.44 12.22 18.85
N LEU A 45 16.17 12.11 18.46
CA LEU A 45 15.80 11.93 17.08
C LEU A 45 15.59 13.27 16.36
N PRO A 46 16.03 13.38 15.10
CA PRO A 46 15.87 14.60 14.31
C PRO A 46 14.42 14.84 13.84
N VAL A 47 13.57 13.80 13.87
CA VAL A 47 12.14 13.84 13.54
C VAL A 47 11.36 13.14 14.64
N LYS A 48 10.27 13.77 15.10
CA LYS A 48 9.47 13.31 16.24
C LYS A 48 8.03 12.98 15.89
N ILE A 49 7.72 12.95 14.60
CA ILE A 49 6.39 12.81 14.03
C ILE A 49 6.32 11.57 13.13
N ALA A 50 5.26 10.79 13.27
CA ALA A 50 4.99 9.63 12.42
C ALA A 50 3.48 9.30 12.38
N GLY A 51 3.06 8.44 11.44
CA GLY A 51 1.74 7.81 11.43
C GLY A 51 1.79 6.46 12.14
N GLU A 52 1.55 6.43 13.44
CA GLU A 52 1.47 5.19 14.21
C GLU A 52 0.07 4.58 14.13
N VAL A 53 -0.02 3.25 14.08
CA VAL A 53 -1.29 2.53 14.24
C VAL A 53 -1.75 2.65 15.69
N LYS A 54 -2.98 3.14 15.89
CA LYS A 54 -3.59 3.41 17.21
C LYS A 54 -4.64 2.35 17.54
N ASP A 55 -4.86 2.10 18.83
CA ASP A 55 -5.95 1.25 19.36
C ASP A 55 -6.03 -0.16 18.72
N PHE A 56 -4.87 -0.73 18.39
CA PHE A 56 -4.79 -2.03 17.74
C PHE A 56 -4.63 -3.15 18.77
N ASN A 57 -5.58 -4.09 18.77
CA ASN A 57 -5.50 -5.30 19.57
C ASN A 57 -5.49 -6.53 18.65
N PRO A 58 -4.40 -7.32 18.58
CA PRO A 58 -4.31 -8.49 17.71
C PRO A 58 -5.43 -9.52 17.90
N ALA A 59 -5.98 -9.65 19.12
CA ALA A 59 -7.01 -10.63 19.41
C ALA A 59 -8.31 -10.38 18.64
N ASP A 60 -8.62 -9.12 18.28
CA ASP A 60 -9.80 -8.75 17.51
C ASP A 60 -9.76 -9.29 16.07
N TYR A 61 -8.59 -9.73 15.62
CA TYR A 61 -8.33 -10.32 14.30
C TYR A 61 -7.97 -11.83 14.39
N GLY A 62 -8.39 -12.50 15.43
CA GLY A 62 -8.11 -13.92 15.65
C GLY A 62 -6.61 -14.23 15.84
N ILE A 63 -5.81 -13.25 16.25
CA ILE A 63 -4.37 -13.42 16.49
C ILE A 63 -4.14 -13.70 17.98
N GLU A 64 -3.88 -14.95 18.30
CA GLU A 64 -3.66 -15.41 19.67
C GLU A 64 -2.38 -14.79 20.29
N PRO A 65 -2.38 -14.43 21.59
CA PRO A 65 -1.23 -13.84 22.26
C PRO A 65 0.07 -14.67 22.17
N PRO A 66 0.06 -16.03 22.20
CA PRO A 66 1.26 -16.83 22.02
C PRO A 66 1.90 -16.67 20.62
N PHE A 67 1.08 -16.45 19.58
CA PHE A 67 1.56 -16.18 18.23
C PHE A 67 2.11 -14.75 18.15
N ALA A 68 1.33 -13.75 18.60
CA ALA A 68 1.72 -12.34 18.54
C ALA A 68 3.08 -12.06 19.19
N ARG A 69 3.36 -12.67 20.37
CA ARG A 69 4.64 -12.51 21.09
C ARG A 69 5.87 -13.07 20.35
N LYS A 70 5.67 -13.90 19.33
CA LYS A 70 6.74 -14.55 18.55
C LYS A 70 6.94 -13.91 17.19
N GLN A 71 6.17 -12.88 16.85
CA GLN A 71 6.23 -12.23 15.53
C GLN A 71 6.76 -10.81 15.65
N ASP A 72 7.31 -10.28 14.56
CA ASP A 72 7.54 -8.85 14.43
C ASP A 72 6.23 -8.13 14.08
N LYS A 73 6.17 -6.86 14.38
CA LYS A 73 4.98 -6.01 14.25
C LYS A 73 4.42 -5.99 12.82
N PHE A 74 5.29 -5.96 11.79
CA PHE A 74 4.87 -5.99 10.40
C PHE A 74 4.10 -7.28 10.04
N THR A 75 4.53 -8.43 10.58
CA THR A 75 3.83 -9.72 10.38
C THR A 75 2.46 -9.72 11.07
N ILE A 76 2.36 -9.10 12.25
CA ILE A 76 1.09 -9.01 12.99
C ILE A 76 0.09 -8.16 12.21
N TYR A 77 0.49 -7.00 11.71
CA TYR A 77 -0.35 -6.13 10.88
C TYR A 77 -0.78 -6.82 9.58
N ALA A 78 0.18 -7.46 8.89
CA ALA A 78 -0.12 -8.24 7.69
C ALA A 78 -1.19 -9.33 7.94
N THR A 79 -1.04 -10.06 9.04
CA THR A 79 -1.96 -11.14 9.43
C THR A 79 -3.36 -10.58 9.74
N ALA A 80 -3.45 -9.45 10.42
CA ALA A 80 -4.72 -8.79 10.76
C ALA A 80 -5.45 -8.27 9.51
N ALA A 81 -4.73 -7.61 8.59
CA ALA A 81 -5.31 -7.16 7.34
C ALA A 81 -5.76 -8.33 6.44
N ALA A 82 -4.95 -9.41 6.39
CA ALA A 82 -5.32 -10.63 5.65
C ALA A 82 -6.57 -11.31 6.23
N TRP A 83 -6.70 -11.36 7.57
CA TRP A 83 -7.87 -11.89 8.23
C TRP A 83 -9.15 -11.13 7.83
N GLN A 84 -9.12 -9.80 7.78
CA GLN A 84 -10.25 -9.00 7.30
C GLN A 84 -10.60 -9.32 5.84
N ALA A 85 -9.60 -9.31 4.96
CA ALA A 85 -9.79 -9.52 3.54
C ALA A 85 -10.36 -10.92 3.22
N VAL A 86 -9.86 -11.96 3.88
CA VAL A 86 -10.35 -13.32 3.71
C VAL A 86 -11.77 -13.48 4.25
N ASN A 87 -12.08 -12.92 5.41
CA ASN A 87 -13.43 -12.95 5.96
C ASN A 87 -14.45 -12.22 5.07
N GLU A 88 -14.09 -11.05 4.52
CA GLU A 88 -14.97 -10.35 3.56
C GLU A 88 -15.16 -11.15 2.29
N SER A 89 -14.11 -11.78 1.77
CA SER A 89 -14.18 -12.59 0.56
C SER A 89 -15.00 -13.87 0.72
N GLY A 90 -15.08 -14.43 1.93
CA GLY A 90 -15.70 -15.71 2.21
C GLY A 90 -14.96 -16.91 1.59
N LEU A 91 -13.66 -16.75 1.24
CA LEU A 91 -12.85 -17.87 0.77
C LEU A 91 -12.50 -18.80 1.93
N ASP A 92 -12.65 -20.10 1.68
CA ASP A 92 -12.34 -21.17 2.63
C ASP A 92 -11.62 -22.30 1.90
N ALA A 93 -10.37 -22.56 2.28
CA ALA A 93 -9.53 -23.64 1.77
C ALA A 93 -9.49 -24.85 2.70
N SER A 94 -10.50 -25.07 3.54
CA SER A 94 -10.70 -26.31 4.30
C SER A 94 -11.13 -27.46 3.39
N GLU A 95 -11.25 -28.68 3.92
CA GLU A 95 -11.59 -29.90 3.17
C GLU A 95 -12.94 -29.77 2.43
N ASP A 96 -13.95 -29.16 3.07
CA ASP A 96 -15.27 -28.88 2.50
C ASP A 96 -15.41 -27.43 1.99
N GLY A 97 -14.29 -26.74 1.81
CA GLY A 97 -14.25 -25.33 1.43
C GLY A 97 -14.60 -25.06 -0.03
N ASN A 98 -14.47 -23.79 -0.42
CA ASN A 98 -14.90 -23.30 -1.74
C ASN A 98 -13.73 -22.94 -2.66
N ILE A 99 -12.49 -23.27 -2.30
CA ILE A 99 -11.30 -23.11 -3.13
C ILE A 99 -10.33 -24.28 -2.90
N ASP A 100 -9.71 -24.77 -3.98
CA ASP A 100 -8.59 -25.72 -3.88
C ASP A 100 -7.39 -25.03 -3.22
N PRO A 101 -6.88 -25.56 -2.08
CA PRO A 101 -5.69 -25.01 -1.42
C PRO A 101 -4.49 -24.81 -2.34
N PHE A 102 -4.27 -25.67 -3.32
CA PHE A 102 -3.17 -25.55 -4.30
C PHE A 102 -3.41 -24.48 -5.36
N ARG A 103 -4.62 -23.95 -5.44
CA ARG A 103 -5.01 -22.84 -6.31
C ARG A 103 -5.16 -21.52 -5.56
N PHE A 104 -4.96 -21.51 -4.23
CA PHE A 104 -5.00 -20.34 -3.36
C PHE A 104 -3.58 -19.91 -2.98
N GLY A 105 -3.18 -18.71 -3.38
CA GLY A 105 -1.83 -18.18 -3.19
C GLY A 105 -1.77 -16.96 -2.28
N VAL A 106 -0.51 -16.53 -1.98
CA VAL A 106 -0.23 -15.35 -1.13
C VAL A 106 0.95 -14.56 -1.71
N TYR A 107 0.70 -13.32 -2.16
CA TYR A 107 1.73 -12.38 -2.65
C TYR A 107 1.75 -11.17 -1.72
N VAL A 108 2.54 -11.22 -0.65
CA VAL A 108 2.59 -10.19 0.38
C VAL A 108 4.03 -9.80 0.66
N GLY A 109 4.32 -8.50 0.50
CA GLY A 109 5.65 -7.96 0.67
C GLY A 109 5.78 -6.99 1.86
N SER A 110 7.02 -6.71 2.19
CA SER A 110 7.44 -5.64 3.10
C SER A 110 8.72 -5.04 2.53
N GLY A 111 8.87 -3.73 2.60
CA GLY A 111 10.07 -3.05 2.11
C GLY A 111 11.32 -3.40 2.94
N ILE A 112 11.16 -3.60 4.25
CA ILE A 112 12.27 -3.81 5.19
C ILE A 112 12.15 -5.16 5.93
N GLY A 113 10.93 -5.60 6.25
CA GLY A 113 10.70 -6.78 7.08
C GLY A 113 10.79 -6.51 8.57
N GLY A 114 11.23 -7.49 9.35
CA GLY A 114 11.28 -7.45 10.82
C GLY A 114 12.39 -6.56 11.39
N PHE A 115 12.31 -5.28 11.12
CA PHE A 115 13.34 -4.30 11.45
C PHE A 115 13.52 -4.14 12.98
N THR A 116 12.42 -4.12 13.73
CA THR A 116 12.45 -4.11 15.21
C THR A 116 13.17 -5.34 15.76
N THR A 117 12.88 -6.51 15.22
CA THR A 117 13.53 -7.77 15.62
C THR A 117 15.02 -7.74 15.30
N GLN A 118 15.42 -7.23 14.13
CA GLN A 118 16.82 -7.13 13.73
C GLN A 118 17.61 -6.25 14.70
N VAL A 119 17.12 -5.07 15.04
CA VAL A 119 17.80 -4.16 15.98
C VAL A 119 17.91 -4.80 17.36
N ARG A 120 16.80 -5.28 17.91
CA ARG A 120 16.75 -5.92 19.23
C ARG A 120 17.74 -7.11 19.37
N GLU A 121 17.77 -8.00 18.39
CA GLU A 121 18.65 -9.17 18.45
C GLU A 121 20.12 -8.80 18.19
N THR A 122 20.39 -7.72 17.45
CA THR A 122 21.74 -7.15 17.29
C THR A 122 22.23 -6.57 18.61
N GLU A 123 21.40 -5.83 19.34
CA GLU A 123 21.72 -5.30 20.68
C GLU A 123 22.04 -6.43 21.68
N LYS A 124 21.24 -7.52 21.68
CA LYS A 124 21.54 -8.70 22.51
C LYS A 124 22.88 -9.35 22.16
N LEU A 125 23.17 -9.49 20.86
CA LEU A 125 24.45 -10.05 20.42
C LEU A 125 25.63 -9.23 20.96
N ILE A 126 25.54 -7.90 20.89
CA ILE A 126 26.61 -7.00 21.33
C ILE A 126 26.75 -6.97 22.87
N ASN A 127 25.63 -6.88 23.58
CA ASN A 127 25.65 -6.65 25.03
C ASN A 127 25.71 -7.94 25.86
N GLU A 128 25.15 -9.03 25.34
CA GLU A 128 24.96 -10.29 26.09
C GLU A 128 25.69 -11.49 25.46
N GLY A 129 26.01 -11.42 24.18
CA GLY A 129 26.72 -12.46 23.42
C GLY A 129 25.80 -13.42 22.65
N ALA A 130 26.40 -14.20 21.75
CA ALA A 130 25.70 -15.01 20.74
C ALA A 130 24.69 -16.01 21.31
N LYS A 131 24.90 -16.56 22.51
CA LYS A 131 24.00 -17.52 23.14
C LYS A 131 22.63 -16.97 23.51
N TRP A 132 22.49 -15.63 23.58
CA TRP A 132 21.26 -14.94 23.94
C TRP A 132 20.43 -14.50 22.74
N VAL A 133 20.99 -14.58 21.52
CA VAL A 133 20.23 -14.34 20.30
C VAL A 133 19.11 -15.37 20.18
N SER A 134 17.90 -14.91 19.90
CA SER A 134 16.71 -15.77 19.80
C SER A 134 16.86 -16.82 18.71
N PRO A 135 16.49 -18.10 18.96
CA PRO A 135 16.42 -19.13 17.91
C PRO A 135 15.37 -18.79 16.83
N LEU A 136 14.42 -17.90 17.14
CA LEU A 136 13.41 -17.41 16.21
C LEU A 136 13.86 -16.13 15.47
N PHE A 137 15.09 -15.64 15.68
CA PHE A 137 15.56 -14.40 15.07
C PHE A 137 15.33 -14.39 13.55
N ILE A 138 15.90 -15.35 12.84
CA ILE A 138 15.80 -15.41 11.37
C ILE A 138 14.34 -15.54 10.91
N PRO A 139 13.55 -16.54 11.38
CA PRO A 139 12.16 -16.69 10.91
C PRO A 139 11.23 -15.55 11.35
N THR A 140 11.64 -14.65 12.25
CA THR A 140 10.83 -13.48 12.63
C THR A 140 11.24 -12.23 11.83
N MET A 141 12.50 -12.14 11.39
CA MET A 141 13.07 -10.95 10.76
C MET A 141 12.92 -10.92 9.24
N ILE A 142 12.99 -12.07 8.55
CA ILE A 142 13.00 -12.12 7.09
C ILE A 142 11.67 -11.61 6.48
N SER A 143 11.78 -10.82 5.40
CA SER A 143 10.64 -10.12 4.80
C SER A 143 9.55 -11.04 4.22
N ASN A 144 9.88 -12.29 3.87
CA ASN A 144 8.91 -13.26 3.34
C ASN A 144 8.02 -13.91 4.40
N ILE A 145 8.31 -13.70 5.70
CA ILE A 145 7.61 -14.44 6.75
C ILE A 145 6.15 -14.02 6.91
N ALA A 146 5.81 -12.79 6.58
CA ALA A 146 4.43 -12.33 6.58
C ALA A 146 3.57 -13.15 5.59
N ALA A 147 4.06 -13.32 4.35
CA ALA A 147 3.38 -14.16 3.35
C ALA A 147 3.25 -15.61 3.82
N GLY A 148 4.33 -16.19 4.38
CA GLY A 148 4.31 -17.56 4.91
C GLY A 148 3.32 -17.76 6.06
N ASN A 149 3.24 -16.83 7.02
CA ASN A 149 2.27 -16.91 8.11
C ASN A 149 0.81 -16.78 7.63
N ILE A 150 0.55 -15.90 6.66
CA ILE A 150 -0.77 -15.77 6.04
C ILE A 150 -1.15 -17.07 5.31
N ALA A 151 -0.21 -17.65 4.55
CA ALA A 151 -0.43 -18.92 3.86
C ALA A 151 -0.77 -20.07 4.84
N ILE A 152 -0.02 -20.22 5.93
CA ILE A 152 -0.26 -21.22 6.97
C ILE A 152 -1.66 -21.05 7.59
N ARG A 153 -2.05 -19.83 7.92
CA ARG A 153 -3.33 -19.55 8.58
C ARG A 153 -4.55 -19.82 7.69
N ASN A 154 -4.40 -19.69 6.39
CA ASN A 154 -5.49 -19.81 5.42
C ASN A 154 -5.42 -21.11 4.59
N ASN A 155 -4.55 -22.05 4.96
CA ASN A 155 -4.30 -23.28 4.21
C ASN A 155 -4.04 -23.01 2.71
N ALA A 156 -3.38 -21.87 2.38
CA ALA A 156 -3.08 -21.46 1.01
C ALA A 156 -1.78 -22.15 0.56
N CYS A 157 -1.92 -23.27 -0.14
CA CYS A 157 -0.83 -24.12 -0.63
C CYS A 157 -0.39 -23.78 -2.08
N GLY A 158 -1.00 -22.78 -2.68
CA GLY A 158 -0.65 -22.28 -4.00
C GLY A 158 0.63 -21.43 -4.00
N PRO A 159 0.87 -20.61 -5.03
CA PRO A 159 2.08 -19.81 -5.13
C PRO A 159 2.17 -18.80 -3.97
N CYS A 160 3.31 -18.79 -3.28
CA CYS A 160 3.58 -17.90 -2.15
C CYS A 160 4.87 -17.11 -2.42
N LEU A 161 4.77 -15.83 -2.75
CA LEU A 161 5.90 -15.00 -3.14
C LEU A 161 5.91 -13.68 -2.35
N PRO A 162 7.03 -13.32 -1.70
CA PRO A 162 7.26 -11.97 -1.21
C PRO A 162 7.74 -11.09 -2.36
N VAL A 163 7.15 -9.92 -2.51
CA VAL A 163 7.66 -8.87 -3.39
C VAL A 163 8.38 -7.84 -2.54
N VAL A 164 9.55 -7.37 -2.99
CA VAL A 164 10.33 -6.34 -2.28
C VAL A 164 10.82 -5.31 -3.30
N THR A 165 10.18 -4.15 -3.34
CA THR A 165 10.48 -3.03 -4.25
C THR A 165 10.31 -1.68 -3.53
N ALA A 166 10.82 -1.61 -2.29
CA ALA A 166 10.72 -0.43 -1.43
C ALA A 166 9.27 0.08 -1.32
N CYS A 167 9.00 1.37 -1.59
CA CYS A 167 7.67 1.96 -1.48
C CYS A 167 6.66 1.42 -2.51
N ALA A 168 7.09 0.79 -3.60
CA ALA A 168 6.23 0.18 -4.61
C ALA A 168 5.92 -1.31 -4.34
N THR A 169 6.39 -1.85 -3.21
CA THR A 169 6.30 -3.28 -2.86
C THR A 169 4.90 -3.85 -3.01
N SER A 170 3.91 -3.26 -2.36
CA SER A 170 2.55 -3.82 -2.38
C SER A 170 1.80 -3.56 -3.68
N THR A 171 2.10 -2.49 -4.41
CA THR A 171 1.58 -2.28 -5.76
C THR A 171 2.07 -3.38 -6.71
N HIS A 172 3.37 -3.70 -6.66
CA HIS A 172 3.91 -4.82 -7.43
C HIS A 172 3.37 -6.18 -6.97
N ALA A 173 3.16 -6.38 -5.66
CA ALA A 173 2.56 -7.61 -5.14
C ALA A 173 1.14 -7.83 -5.71
N ILE A 174 0.31 -6.78 -5.74
CA ILE A 174 -1.03 -6.81 -6.35
C ILE A 174 -0.94 -7.07 -7.87
N GLY A 175 -0.04 -6.35 -8.57
CA GLY A 175 0.13 -6.50 -10.01
C GLY A 175 0.63 -7.88 -10.43
N GLU A 176 1.59 -8.46 -9.70
CA GLU A 176 2.09 -9.81 -9.98
C GLU A 176 1.05 -10.89 -9.61
N ALA A 177 0.25 -10.68 -8.56
CA ALA A 177 -0.89 -11.53 -8.23
C ALA A 177 -1.96 -11.51 -9.34
N TYR A 178 -2.27 -10.30 -9.85
CA TYR A 178 -3.14 -10.14 -11.01
C TYR A 178 -2.63 -10.94 -12.22
N ARG A 179 -1.35 -10.80 -12.57
CA ARG A 179 -0.74 -11.58 -13.66
C ARG A 179 -0.81 -13.07 -13.42
N ALA A 180 -0.52 -13.53 -12.21
CA ALA A 180 -0.57 -14.95 -11.86
C ALA A 180 -1.96 -15.54 -12.07
N ILE A 181 -3.02 -14.87 -11.60
CA ILE A 181 -4.40 -15.32 -11.79
C ILE A 181 -4.81 -15.21 -13.28
N LYS A 182 -4.53 -14.08 -13.93
CA LYS A 182 -4.83 -13.85 -15.35
C LYS A 182 -4.27 -14.93 -16.27
N HIS A 183 -3.09 -15.45 -15.94
CA HIS A 183 -2.43 -16.51 -16.69
C HIS A 183 -2.73 -17.92 -16.16
N GLY A 184 -3.59 -18.08 -15.17
CA GLY A 184 -4.10 -19.35 -14.68
C GLY A 184 -3.17 -20.11 -13.72
N TYR A 185 -2.21 -19.43 -13.07
CA TYR A 185 -1.35 -20.06 -12.04
C TYR A 185 -2.07 -20.23 -10.70
N ALA A 186 -3.10 -19.44 -10.42
CA ALA A 186 -3.94 -19.52 -9.23
C ALA A 186 -5.38 -19.16 -9.58
N ASP A 187 -6.32 -19.50 -8.71
CA ASP A 187 -7.72 -19.07 -8.81
C ASP A 187 -8.02 -17.92 -7.85
N ALA A 188 -7.30 -17.85 -6.71
CA ALA A 188 -7.30 -16.67 -5.86
C ALA A 188 -5.92 -16.43 -5.23
N ILE A 189 -5.60 -15.17 -4.91
CA ILE A 189 -4.37 -14.76 -4.23
C ILE A 189 -4.70 -13.66 -3.23
N ILE A 190 -4.22 -13.82 -1.99
CA ILE A 190 -4.14 -12.72 -1.01
C ILE A 190 -2.94 -11.88 -1.39
N ALA A 191 -3.16 -10.61 -1.78
CA ALA A 191 -2.12 -9.73 -2.29
C ALA A 191 -2.06 -8.42 -1.51
N GLY A 192 -0.87 -7.92 -1.22
CA GLY A 192 -0.70 -6.64 -0.54
C GLY A 192 0.66 -6.48 0.12
N GLY A 193 0.69 -5.72 1.22
CA GLY A 193 1.94 -5.49 1.93
C GLY A 193 1.75 -4.93 3.33
N SER A 194 2.84 -4.94 4.08
CA SER A 194 2.90 -4.43 5.45
C SER A 194 4.26 -3.80 5.75
N GLU A 195 4.27 -2.82 6.66
CA GLU A 195 5.49 -2.21 7.15
C GLU A 195 5.35 -1.78 8.60
N ALA A 196 6.43 -1.92 9.39
CA ALA A 196 6.50 -1.43 10.77
C ALA A 196 7.93 -0.95 11.07
N ALA A 197 8.31 0.19 10.47
CA ALA A 197 9.67 0.72 10.51
C ALA A 197 9.85 1.94 11.45
N ILE A 198 8.83 2.27 12.27
CA ILE A 198 8.92 3.38 13.25
C ILE A 198 9.75 2.91 14.44
N ILE A 199 11.06 2.93 14.26
CA ILE A 199 12.09 2.64 15.28
C ILE A 199 13.20 3.69 15.18
N PRO A 200 14.01 3.90 16.23
CA PRO A 200 15.06 4.94 16.21
C PRO A 200 15.99 4.86 14.99
N LEU A 201 16.46 3.65 14.64
CA LEU A 201 17.33 3.45 13.47
C LEU A 201 16.64 3.77 12.15
N GLY A 202 15.34 3.44 12.01
CA GLY A 202 14.52 3.77 10.83
C GLY A 202 14.35 5.26 10.65
N ILE A 203 13.90 5.96 11.70
CA ILE A 203 13.74 7.42 11.71
C ILE A 203 15.09 8.13 11.42
N ALA A 204 16.16 7.74 12.10
CA ALA A 204 17.48 8.34 11.88
C ALA A 204 17.98 8.11 10.45
N GLY A 205 17.82 6.90 9.91
CA GLY A 205 18.25 6.53 8.56
C GLY A 205 17.58 7.39 7.48
N PHE A 206 16.24 7.46 7.50
CA PHE A 206 15.48 8.25 6.52
C PHE A 206 15.67 9.77 6.72
N ALA A 207 15.81 10.24 7.96
CA ALA A 207 16.08 11.64 8.24
C ALA A 207 17.47 12.07 7.73
N ASN A 208 18.51 11.23 7.91
CA ASN A 208 19.85 11.49 7.40
C ASN A 208 19.90 11.41 5.86
N ALA A 209 19.05 10.60 5.23
CA ALA A 209 18.83 10.59 3.79
C ALA A 209 18.08 11.85 3.29
N LYS A 210 17.66 12.75 4.19
CA LYS A 210 16.89 13.98 3.90
C LYS A 210 15.53 13.67 3.23
N ALA A 211 14.95 12.52 3.53
CA ALA A 211 13.69 12.07 2.95
C ALA A 211 12.48 12.44 3.81
N LEU A 212 12.67 12.61 5.14
CA LEU A 212 11.58 12.91 6.08
C LEU A 212 11.29 14.40 6.19
N SER A 213 10.01 14.71 6.35
CA SER A 213 9.54 16.02 6.80
C SER A 213 10.12 16.36 8.16
N ARG A 214 10.57 17.60 8.33
CA ARG A 214 11.08 18.16 9.60
C ARG A 214 10.09 19.13 10.24
N ALA A 215 8.82 19.04 9.86
CA ALA A 215 7.78 19.85 10.47
C ALA A 215 7.69 19.58 11.98
N GLU A 216 7.38 20.62 12.73
CA GLU A 216 7.20 20.54 14.19
C GLU A 216 5.72 20.31 14.56
N ASP A 217 4.80 20.62 13.64
CA ASP A 217 3.37 20.42 13.80
C ASP A 217 2.92 19.19 12.96
N PRO A 218 2.37 18.14 13.61
CA PRO A 218 1.90 16.95 12.92
C PRO A 218 0.89 17.23 11.80
N LYS A 219 0.03 18.24 11.95
CA LYS A 219 -0.99 18.60 10.97
C LYS A 219 -0.42 19.20 9.69
N ASN A 220 0.79 19.74 9.76
CA ASN A 220 1.51 20.37 8.66
C ASN A 220 2.73 19.56 8.22
N ALA A 221 2.76 18.26 8.53
CA ALA A 221 3.94 17.43 8.29
C ALA A 221 3.92 16.69 6.95
N SER A 222 2.77 16.14 6.55
CA SER A 222 2.59 15.45 5.26
C SER A 222 1.78 16.35 4.32
N LEU A 223 2.44 16.89 3.29
CA LEU A 223 1.93 17.95 2.42
C LEU A 223 2.06 17.57 0.94
N PRO A 224 1.35 16.52 0.44
CA PRO A 224 1.41 16.16 -0.97
C PRO A 224 1.01 17.33 -1.88
N PHE A 225 1.80 17.58 -2.94
CA PHE A 225 1.60 18.63 -3.96
C PHE A 225 1.55 20.08 -3.47
N ASN A 226 1.76 20.29 -2.15
CA ASN A 226 1.78 21.61 -1.54
C ASN A 226 3.15 22.28 -1.80
N ARG A 227 3.14 23.61 -2.04
CA ARG A 227 4.38 24.37 -2.25
C ARG A 227 5.33 24.39 -1.05
N ASN A 228 4.80 24.14 0.16
CA ASN A 228 5.55 24.13 1.41
C ASN A 228 5.99 22.71 1.83
N ARG A 229 5.83 21.70 0.95
CA ARG A 229 6.24 20.33 1.23
C ARG A 229 7.75 20.22 1.52
N GLY A 230 8.11 19.35 2.45
CA GLY A 230 9.50 19.26 2.92
C GLY A 230 10.03 17.85 3.13
N GLY A 231 9.31 16.82 2.66
CA GLY A 231 9.64 15.41 2.87
C GLY A 231 8.40 14.60 3.23
N PHE A 232 8.50 13.28 3.20
CA PHE A 232 7.39 12.44 3.63
C PHE A 232 7.36 12.24 5.15
N VAL A 233 6.21 11.88 5.69
CA VAL A 233 6.06 11.41 7.08
C VAL A 233 6.02 9.89 7.07
N MET A 234 6.94 9.24 7.79
CA MET A 234 6.94 7.78 7.92
C MET A 234 5.69 7.32 8.66
N ALA A 235 5.07 6.25 8.17
CA ALA A 235 3.95 5.60 8.82
C ALA A 235 4.10 4.08 8.79
N GLU A 236 3.27 3.39 9.58
CA GLU A 236 3.21 1.93 9.66
C GLU A 236 1.82 1.42 9.37
N GLY A 237 1.72 0.14 9.01
CA GLY A 237 0.43 -0.52 8.79
C GLY A 237 0.50 -1.65 7.78
N ALA A 238 -0.67 -2.06 7.31
CA ALA A 238 -0.84 -3.11 6.31
C ALA A 238 -2.14 -2.95 5.53
N ALA A 239 -2.17 -3.44 4.30
CA ALA A 239 -3.42 -3.71 3.61
C ALA A 239 -3.30 -4.95 2.73
N MET A 240 -4.43 -5.65 2.59
CA MET A 240 -4.55 -6.85 1.78
C MET A 240 -5.82 -6.79 0.94
N LEU A 241 -5.71 -7.27 -0.27
CA LEU A 241 -6.83 -7.55 -1.16
C LEU A 241 -6.87 -9.05 -1.46
N VAL A 242 -8.03 -9.64 -1.54
CA VAL A 242 -8.24 -10.94 -2.15
C VAL A 242 -8.56 -10.71 -3.61
N LEU A 243 -7.62 -11.11 -4.48
CA LEU A 243 -7.82 -11.14 -5.92
C LEU A 243 -8.29 -12.54 -6.32
N GLU A 244 -9.30 -12.62 -7.18
CA GLU A 244 -9.93 -13.88 -7.54
C GLU A 244 -10.24 -13.93 -9.03
N GLU A 245 -10.15 -15.09 -9.61
CA GLU A 245 -10.59 -15.35 -10.99
C GLU A 245 -12.10 -15.14 -11.08
N TYR A 246 -12.55 -14.40 -12.07
CA TYR A 246 -13.93 -13.94 -12.20
C TYR A 246 -14.97 -15.08 -12.23
N GLU A 247 -14.75 -16.11 -13.04
CA GLU A 247 -15.69 -17.23 -13.15
C GLU A 247 -15.75 -18.05 -11.86
N HIS A 248 -14.62 -18.16 -11.14
CA HIS A 248 -14.56 -18.78 -9.82
C HIS A 248 -15.39 -17.96 -8.81
N ALA A 249 -15.20 -16.64 -8.78
CA ALA A 249 -15.93 -15.73 -7.88
C ALA A 249 -17.46 -15.79 -8.16
N VAL A 250 -17.85 -15.74 -9.41
CA VAL A 250 -19.26 -15.84 -9.82
C VAL A 250 -19.87 -17.19 -9.44
N ALA A 251 -19.15 -18.29 -9.72
CA ALA A 251 -19.65 -19.64 -9.44
C ALA A 251 -19.94 -19.90 -7.96
N ARG A 252 -19.16 -19.28 -7.05
CA ARG A 252 -19.40 -19.38 -5.59
C ARG A 252 -20.28 -18.27 -5.02
N GLY A 253 -20.76 -17.34 -5.85
CA GLY A 253 -21.61 -16.22 -5.41
C GLY A 253 -20.89 -15.15 -4.59
N ALA A 254 -19.61 -14.91 -4.87
CA ALA A 254 -18.81 -13.89 -4.16
C ALA A 254 -19.33 -12.48 -4.41
N GLY A 255 -19.22 -11.62 -3.40
CA GLY A 255 -19.36 -10.19 -3.58
C GLY A 255 -18.16 -9.61 -4.34
N ILE A 256 -18.38 -9.08 -5.54
CA ILE A 256 -17.30 -8.45 -6.33
C ILE A 256 -17.29 -6.95 -6.05
N LEU A 257 -16.12 -6.43 -5.68
CA LEU A 257 -15.91 -5.04 -5.28
C LEU A 257 -15.45 -4.16 -6.45
N ALA A 258 -14.53 -4.70 -7.26
CA ALA A 258 -14.00 -4.08 -8.48
C ALA A 258 -13.34 -5.15 -9.36
N GLU A 259 -12.99 -4.84 -10.60
CA GLU A 259 -12.14 -5.66 -11.47
C GLU A 259 -10.72 -5.08 -11.47
N VAL A 260 -9.71 -5.93 -11.31
CA VAL A 260 -8.31 -5.55 -11.60
C VAL A 260 -8.08 -5.76 -13.07
N CYS A 261 -7.80 -4.71 -13.81
CA CYS A 261 -7.85 -4.74 -15.28
C CYS A 261 -6.52 -4.35 -15.96
N GLY A 262 -5.54 -3.83 -15.21
CA GLY A 262 -4.25 -3.48 -15.79
C GLY A 262 -3.14 -3.37 -14.76
N TYR A 263 -1.91 -3.58 -15.22
CA TYR A 263 -0.71 -3.45 -14.40
C TYR A 263 0.49 -3.01 -15.23
N GLY A 264 1.14 -1.92 -14.79
CA GLY A 264 2.39 -1.43 -15.34
C GLY A 264 3.54 -1.56 -14.35
N ASN A 265 4.72 -1.92 -14.87
CA ASN A 265 5.93 -2.10 -14.07
C ASN A 265 7.14 -1.65 -14.89
N THR A 266 7.85 -0.63 -14.41
CA THR A 266 9.07 -0.10 -15.04
C THR A 266 10.13 0.23 -13.99
N CYS A 267 11.31 0.58 -14.44
CA CYS A 267 12.41 1.04 -13.59
C CYS A 267 13.01 2.32 -14.15
N ASP A 268 13.26 3.31 -13.29
CA ASP A 268 13.90 4.58 -13.69
C ASP A 268 15.31 4.40 -14.22
N ALA A 269 16.05 3.43 -13.71
CA ALA A 269 17.47 3.19 -14.04
C ALA A 269 18.29 4.50 -14.00
N HIS A 270 18.00 5.36 -13.00
CA HIS A 270 18.55 6.72 -12.92
C HIS A 270 19.36 6.97 -11.65
N HIS A 271 18.72 6.85 -10.47
CA HIS A 271 19.36 7.10 -9.17
C HIS A 271 18.75 6.21 -8.09
N VAL A 272 19.51 5.94 -7.00
CA VAL A 272 19.07 5.03 -5.92
C VAL A 272 17.85 5.55 -5.15
N THR A 273 17.75 6.88 -4.95
CA THR A 273 16.69 7.48 -4.11
C THR A 273 15.89 8.58 -4.81
N ALA A 274 16.44 9.24 -5.84
CA ALA A 274 15.76 10.32 -6.54
C ALA A 274 14.98 9.77 -7.74
N PRO A 275 13.74 10.22 -7.96
CA PRO A 275 12.98 9.87 -9.15
C PRO A 275 13.62 10.48 -10.41
N ARG A 276 13.33 9.88 -11.54
CA ARG A 276 13.74 10.41 -12.84
C ARG A 276 12.96 11.70 -13.15
N PRO A 277 13.63 12.86 -13.32
CA PRO A 277 12.93 14.16 -13.35
C PRO A 277 12.09 14.39 -14.61
N ASP A 278 12.37 13.65 -15.69
CA ASP A 278 11.61 13.74 -16.94
C ASP A 278 10.32 12.89 -16.93
N GLY A 279 10.04 12.12 -15.89
CA GLY A 279 8.84 11.32 -15.70
C GLY A 279 8.61 10.21 -16.74
N LEU A 280 9.57 9.94 -17.64
CA LEU A 280 9.38 9.02 -18.77
C LEU A 280 9.06 7.58 -18.37
N THR A 281 9.78 7.04 -17.42
CA THR A 281 9.62 5.63 -16.98
C THR A 281 8.38 5.44 -16.13
N GLN A 282 8.06 6.40 -15.27
CA GLN A 282 6.83 6.44 -14.51
C GLN A 282 5.61 6.56 -15.44
N SER A 283 5.65 7.50 -16.41
CA SER A 283 4.57 7.61 -17.39
C SER A 283 4.37 6.33 -18.21
N ALA A 284 5.45 5.58 -18.46
CA ALA A 284 5.36 4.31 -19.15
C ALA A 284 4.67 3.23 -18.30
N ALA A 285 4.90 3.18 -16.98
CA ALA A 285 4.17 2.28 -16.08
C ALA A 285 2.67 2.61 -16.04
N ILE A 286 2.31 3.89 -15.93
CA ILE A 286 0.93 4.34 -15.96
C ILE A 286 0.25 3.96 -17.29
N ARG A 287 0.91 4.23 -18.44
CA ARG A 287 0.39 3.86 -19.76
C ARG A 287 0.20 2.34 -19.89
N GLN A 288 1.16 1.53 -19.47
CA GLN A 288 1.03 0.07 -19.50
C GLN A 288 -0.22 -0.40 -18.76
N ALA A 289 -0.48 0.15 -17.57
CA ALA A 289 -1.66 -0.20 -16.78
C ALA A 289 -2.96 0.25 -17.49
N LEU A 290 -3.00 1.46 -18.01
CA LEU A 290 -4.17 2.02 -18.70
C LEU A 290 -4.44 1.35 -20.05
N ASP A 291 -3.39 1.06 -20.84
CA ASP A 291 -3.51 0.35 -22.12
C ASP A 291 -4.06 -1.07 -21.91
N GLU A 292 -3.54 -1.79 -20.90
CA GLU A 292 -4.02 -3.12 -20.54
C GLU A 292 -5.49 -3.08 -20.05
N ALA A 293 -5.86 -2.02 -19.32
CA ALA A 293 -7.23 -1.78 -18.86
C ALA A 293 -8.20 -1.38 -19.97
N GLY A 294 -7.71 -1.06 -21.18
CA GLY A 294 -8.52 -0.55 -22.27
C GLY A 294 -9.09 0.84 -21.98
N TYR A 295 -8.30 1.71 -21.31
CA TYR A 295 -8.68 3.08 -21.02
C TYR A 295 -8.94 3.89 -22.30
N THR A 296 -9.96 4.72 -22.25
CA THR A 296 -10.31 5.68 -23.31
C THR A 296 -10.65 7.05 -22.69
N SER A 297 -10.65 8.11 -23.48
CA SER A 297 -11.04 9.46 -23.02
C SER A 297 -12.52 9.60 -22.60
N ASP A 298 -13.35 8.57 -22.83
CA ASP A 298 -14.73 8.50 -22.32
C ASP A 298 -14.79 7.99 -20.87
N ASP A 299 -13.70 7.40 -20.36
CA ASP A 299 -13.61 6.97 -18.97
C ASP A 299 -13.48 8.16 -18.02
N VAL A 300 -14.11 8.08 -16.84
CA VAL A 300 -13.90 9.01 -15.74
C VAL A 300 -12.84 8.42 -14.82
N LEU A 301 -11.62 8.96 -14.94
CA LEU A 301 -10.42 8.45 -14.30
C LEU A 301 -10.19 9.06 -12.92
N TYR A 302 -9.93 8.20 -11.92
CA TYR A 302 -9.32 8.58 -10.65
C TYR A 302 -7.87 8.07 -10.58
N ILE A 303 -6.96 8.92 -10.12
CA ILE A 303 -5.56 8.58 -9.84
C ILE A 303 -5.31 8.73 -8.34
N ASN A 304 -5.06 7.63 -7.66
CA ASN A 304 -4.45 7.66 -6.33
C ASN A 304 -2.94 7.75 -6.53
N ALA A 305 -2.42 8.95 -6.36
CA ALA A 305 -1.05 9.30 -6.65
C ALA A 305 -0.09 8.79 -5.57
N HIS A 306 1.16 8.52 -5.95
CA HIS A 306 2.20 8.29 -4.97
C HIS A 306 2.36 9.47 -4.03
N GLY A 307 2.43 10.70 -4.53
CA GLY A 307 2.22 11.96 -3.82
C GLY A 307 2.78 11.99 -2.40
N THR A 308 4.11 11.93 -2.26
CA THR A 308 4.76 11.77 -0.94
C THR A 308 4.95 13.07 -0.17
N GLY A 309 4.74 14.21 -0.80
CA GLY A 309 5.10 15.51 -0.21
C GLY A 309 6.60 15.77 -0.22
N THR A 310 7.36 15.12 -1.11
CA THR A 310 8.79 15.42 -1.31
C THR A 310 8.98 16.38 -2.48
N ALA A 311 10.02 17.20 -2.40
CA ALA A 311 10.26 18.25 -3.38
C ALA A 311 10.39 17.73 -4.82
N LEU A 312 11.05 16.58 -5.02
CA LEU A 312 11.33 16.04 -6.35
C LEU A 312 10.22 15.13 -6.87
N ASN A 313 9.62 14.32 -5.99
CA ASN A 313 8.63 13.33 -6.42
C ASN A 313 7.39 13.97 -7.02
N ASP A 314 6.78 14.91 -6.31
CA ASP A 314 5.46 15.44 -6.66
C ASP A 314 5.49 16.20 -8.01
N VAL A 315 6.61 16.86 -8.32
CA VAL A 315 6.84 17.49 -9.63
C VAL A 315 7.06 16.44 -10.73
N ALA A 316 7.94 15.45 -10.49
CA ALA A 316 8.22 14.40 -11.48
C ALA A 316 6.95 13.57 -11.79
N GLU A 317 6.14 13.31 -10.78
CA GLU A 317 4.86 12.60 -10.91
C GLU A 317 3.83 13.41 -11.71
N THR A 318 3.74 14.74 -11.48
CA THR A 318 2.93 15.64 -12.31
C THR A 318 3.32 15.60 -13.79
N VAL A 319 4.63 15.62 -14.07
CA VAL A 319 5.17 15.47 -15.43
C VAL A 319 4.77 14.10 -16.02
N ALA A 320 4.88 13.04 -15.22
CA ALA A 320 4.53 11.68 -15.66
C ALA A 320 3.04 11.54 -16.00
N PHE A 321 2.13 12.13 -15.22
CA PHE A 321 0.69 12.14 -15.53
C PHE A 321 0.41 12.83 -16.85
N LYS A 322 0.99 14.00 -17.09
CA LYS A 322 0.84 14.72 -18.36
C LYS A 322 1.40 13.94 -19.55
N LEU A 323 2.54 13.28 -19.39
CA LEU A 323 3.12 12.44 -20.44
C LEU A 323 2.29 11.17 -20.70
N ALA A 324 1.68 10.59 -19.67
CA ALA A 324 0.87 9.38 -19.82
C ALA A 324 -0.49 9.66 -20.48
N LEU A 325 -1.13 10.77 -20.13
CA LEU A 325 -2.53 11.05 -20.42
C LEU A 325 -2.73 12.18 -21.44
N GLY A 326 -1.71 13.01 -21.72
CA GLY A 326 -1.87 14.21 -22.56
C GLY A 326 -2.90 15.17 -21.95
N GLU A 327 -3.86 15.62 -22.78
CA GLU A 327 -4.93 16.53 -22.34
C GLU A 327 -5.90 15.91 -21.32
N ASP A 328 -6.00 14.58 -21.26
CA ASP A 328 -6.86 13.90 -20.29
C ASP A 328 -6.32 14.00 -18.86
N ALA A 329 -5.04 14.35 -18.66
CA ALA A 329 -4.47 14.63 -17.35
C ALA A 329 -5.21 15.76 -16.61
N TYR A 330 -5.70 16.76 -17.35
CA TYR A 330 -6.45 17.90 -16.80
C TYR A 330 -7.93 17.58 -16.49
N LYS A 331 -8.41 16.41 -16.91
CA LYS A 331 -9.77 15.91 -16.64
C LYS A 331 -9.78 14.84 -15.53
N ALA A 332 -8.63 14.24 -15.26
CA ALA A 332 -8.50 13.21 -14.26
C ALA A 332 -8.69 13.80 -12.86
N HIS A 333 -9.40 13.05 -12.01
CA HIS A 333 -9.44 13.32 -10.57
C HIS A 333 -8.18 12.70 -9.92
N ILE A 334 -7.39 13.50 -9.24
CA ILE A 334 -6.15 13.03 -8.62
C ILE A 334 -6.20 13.33 -7.12
N SER A 335 -5.73 12.42 -6.28
CA SER A 335 -5.46 12.72 -4.88
C SER A 335 -4.33 11.86 -4.31
N SER A 336 -3.71 12.33 -3.23
CA SER A 336 -2.80 11.53 -2.41
C SER A 336 -3.38 11.34 -1.01
N THR A 337 -3.61 10.10 -0.64
CA THR A 337 -4.09 9.74 0.71
C THR A 337 -3.01 9.88 1.78
N LYS A 338 -1.75 10.09 1.40
CA LYS A 338 -0.62 10.26 2.32
C LYS A 338 -0.68 11.55 3.16
N GLY A 339 -1.49 12.54 2.76
CA GLY A 339 -1.83 13.68 3.62
C GLY A 339 -2.52 13.27 4.91
N SER A 340 -3.34 12.21 4.86
CA SER A 340 -4.04 11.63 6.01
C SER A 340 -3.24 10.53 6.71
N THR A 341 -2.68 9.59 5.95
CA THR A 341 -2.09 8.36 6.49
C THR A 341 -0.61 8.46 6.82
N GLY A 342 0.11 9.42 6.23
CA GLY A 342 1.55 9.34 6.09
C GLY A 342 1.96 8.28 5.06
N HIS A 343 3.26 8.05 4.92
CA HIS A 343 3.83 7.10 3.97
C HIS A 343 4.17 5.77 4.65
N MET A 344 3.36 4.73 4.41
CA MET A 344 3.53 3.40 5.00
C MET A 344 4.52 2.51 4.24
N LEU A 345 5.47 3.10 3.50
CA LEU A 345 6.55 2.40 2.79
C LEU A 345 6.02 1.21 1.96
N GLY A 346 6.47 -0.01 2.26
CA GLY A 346 6.07 -1.21 1.54
C GLY A 346 4.57 -1.56 1.60
N ALA A 347 3.83 -1.03 2.58
CA ALA A 347 2.39 -1.19 2.69
C ALA A 347 1.59 -0.16 1.88
N ALA A 348 2.20 0.97 1.50
CA ALA A 348 1.50 2.14 0.96
C ALA A 348 0.60 1.80 -0.24
N GLY A 349 1.14 1.14 -1.26
CA GLY A 349 0.39 0.85 -2.49
C GLY A 349 -0.85 -0.02 -2.28
N ALA A 350 -0.83 -0.95 -1.31
CA ALA A 350 -2.01 -1.75 -1.00
C ALA A 350 -3.10 -0.95 -0.29
N VAL A 351 -2.71 -0.06 0.63
CA VAL A 351 -3.65 0.86 1.30
C VAL A 351 -4.30 1.81 0.28
N GLU A 352 -3.52 2.29 -0.67
CA GLU A 352 -3.95 3.15 -1.77
C GLU A 352 -4.82 2.39 -2.79
N ALA A 353 -4.52 1.11 -3.06
CA ALA A 353 -5.38 0.24 -3.87
C ALA A 353 -6.76 0.04 -3.21
N VAL A 354 -6.82 -0.18 -1.89
CA VAL A 354 -8.09 -0.24 -1.16
C VAL A 354 -8.87 1.08 -1.29
N ALA A 355 -8.21 2.24 -1.14
CA ALA A 355 -8.85 3.54 -1.36
C ALA A 355 -9.38 3.69 -2.79
N SER A 356 -8.64 3.22 -3.80
CA SER A 356 -9.03 3.27 -5.22
C SER A 356 -10.27 2.41 -5.50
N VAL A 357 -10.32 1.19 -4.95
CA VAL A 357 -11.51 0.31 -5.06
C VAL A 357 -12.72 0.95 -4.37
N LEU A 358 -12.54 1.55 -3.20
CA LEU A 358 -13.62 2.24 -2.47
C LEU A 358 -14.10 3.50 -3.20
N ALA A 359 -13.19 4.25 -3.84
CA ALA A 359 -13.55 5.39 -4.66
C ALA A 359 -14.44 4.98 -5.83
N LEU A 360 -14.09 3.94 -6.56
CA LEU A 360 -14.91 3.37 -7.65
C LEU A 360 -16.28 2.89 -7.16
N LYS A 361 -16.30 2.15 -6.05
CA LYS A 361 -17.53 1.59 -5.47
C LYS A 361 -18.53 2.67 -5.07
N ASN A 362 -18.02 3.75 -4.44
CA ASN A 362 -18.86 4.80 -3.89
C ASN A 362 -19.06 6.00 -4.84
N GLY A 363 -18.27 6.11 -5.93
CA GLY A 363 -18.30 7.27 -6.81
C GLY A 363 -17.81 8.55 -6.12
N ILE A 364 -16.81 8.44 -5.22
CA ILE A 364 -16.28 9.56 -4.43
C ILE A 364 -14.76 9.52 -4.46
N VAL A 365 -14.13 10.61 -4.84
CA VAL A 365 -12.67 10.81 -4.78
C VAL A 365 -12.30 11.30 -3.37
N PRO A 366 -11.43 10.59 -2.63
CA PRO A 366 -10.96 11.08 -1.34
C PRO A 366 -10.04 12.30 -1.53
N PRO A 367 -10.03 13.25 -0.57
CA PRO A 367 -9.23 14.45 -0.70
C PRO A 367 -7.73 14.20 -0.51
N THR A 368 -6.91 15.09 -1.09
CA THR A 368 -5.55 15.34 -0.60
C THR A 368 -5.65 16.26 0.61
N ALA A 369 -5.52 15.68 1.79
CA ALA A 369 -5.56 16.45 3.04
C ALA A 369 -4.33 17.38 3.15
N ASN A 370 -4.50 18.53 3.82
CA ASN A 370 -3.48 19.55 4.05
C ASN A 370 -2.94 20.24 2.77
N LEU A 371 -3.71 20.22 1.68
CA LEU A 371 -3.36 20.90 0.43
C LEU A 371 -4.01 22.29 0.38
N ASP A 372 -3.45 23.25 1.12
CA ASP A 372 -3.96 24.63 1.16
C ASP A 372 -3.32 25.52 0.09
N GLU A 373 -2.05 25.26 -0.27
CA GLU A 373 -1.30 26.00 -1.27
C GLU A 373 -0.67 25.03 -2.28
N VAL A 374 -1.31 24.85 -3.43
CA VAL A 374 -0.79 24.01 -4.51
C VAL A 374 0.52 24.59 -5.05
N ASP A 375 1.53 23.74 -5.28
CA ASP A 375 2.76 24.14 -5.93
C ASP A 375 2.48 24.49 -7.40
N PRO A 376 2.92 25.66 -7.92
CA PRO A 376 2.73 26.00 -9.33
C PRO A 376 3.32 25.01 -10.35
N GLU A 377 4.30 24.20 -9.96
CA GLU A 377 4.85 23.12 -10.79
C GLU A 377 3.98 21.85 -10.78
N CYS A 378 3.01 21.78 -9.86
CA CYS A 378 2.02 20.72 -9.73
C CYS A 378 0.64 21.25 -10.16
N ASP A 379 0.44 21.54 -11.44
CA ASP A 379 -0.67 22.33 -12.00
C ASP A 379 -1.88 21.49 -12.47
N LEU A 380 -2.10 20.30 -11.87
CA LEU A 380 -3.28 19.46 -12.06
C LEU A 380 -4.27 19.61 -10.91
N ASP A 381 -5.46 19.01 -11.04
CA ASP A 381 -6.44 18.98 -9.93
C ASP A 381 -6.15 17.81 -8.97
N TYR A 382 -5.60 18.13 -7.80
CA TYR A 382 -5.26 17.16 -6.76
C TYR A 382 -6.33 17.02 -5.67
N THR A 383 -7.58 17.39 -5.95
CA THR A 383 -8.72 17.25 -5.02
C THR A 383 -8.41 17.79 -3.61
N PRO A 384 -8.19 19.12 -3.45
CA PRO A 384 -7.69 19.68 -2.19
C PRO A 384 -8.74 19.64 -1.07
N ASN A 385 -8.37 19.07 0.08
CA ASN A 385 -9.03 19.13 1.38
C ASN A 385 -10.48 18.64 1.47
N LYS A 386 -11.19 18.41 0.37
CA LYS A 386 -12.60 17.94 0.37
C LYS A 386 -12.80 16.83 -0.64
N PRO A 387 -13.60 15.81 -0.28
CA PRO A 387 -13.95 14.76 -1.24
C PRO A 387 -14.81 15.32 -2.38
N VAL A 388 -14.71 14.69 -3.56
CA VAL A 388 -15.46 15.07 -4.75
C VAL A 388 -16.27 13.87 -5.24
N GLU A 389 -17.58 14.04 -5.44
CA GLU A 389 -18.43 13.05 -6.10
C GLU A 389 -18.15 13.04 -7.61
N ALA A 390 -17.91 11.88 -8.19
CA ALA A 390 -17.68 11.71 -9.62
C ALA A 390 -18.18 10.33 -10.09
N PRO A 391 -18.70 10.23 -11.33
CA PRO A 391 -19.16 8.97 -11.90
C PRO A 391 -17.98 8.09 -12.37
N LEU A 392 -17.07 7.77 -11.46
CA LEU A 392 -15.83 7.05 -11.74
C LEU A 392 -16.07 5.71 -12.44
N THR A 393 -15.32 5.44 -13.51
CA THR A 393 -15.36 4.17 -14.25
C THR A 393 -14.07 3.38 -14.10
N ILE A 394 -12.94 4.07 -13.93
CA ILE A 394 -11.61 3.48 -13.80
C ILE A 394 -10.81 4.25 -12.74
N ALA A 395 -9.99 3.53 -11.99
CA ALA A 395 -9.04 4.11 -11.06
C ALA A 395 -7.66 3.47 -11.26
N VAL A 396 -6.60 4.25 -11.08
CA VAL A 396 -5.23 3.74 -10.98
C VAL A 396 -4.62 4.13 -9.65
N SER A 397 -3.79 3.26 -9.12
CA SER A 397 -2.91 3.53 -7.98
C SER A 397 -1.48 3.35 -8.46
N ASP A 398 -0.68 4.41 -8.40
CA ASP A 398 0.72 4.35 -8.77
C ASP A 398 1.64 4.50 -7.56
N SER A 399 2.81 3.93 -7.66
CA SER A 399 3.80 3.93 -6.60
C SER A 399 5.21 4.02 -7.16
N LEU A 400 6.02 4.85 -6.51
CA LEU A 400 7.44 4.98 -6.81
C LEU A 400 8.26 4.53 -5.60
N GLY A 401 9.28 3.71 -5.86
CA GLY A 401 10.14 3.15 -4.81
C GLY A 401 11.61 3.53 -5.00
N PHE A 402 12.33 3.66 -3.89
CA PHE A 402 13.79 3.72 -3.93
C PHE A 402 14.34 2.54 -4.74
N GLY A 403 15.40 2.78 -5.52
CA GLY A 403 15.88 1.86 -6.55
C GLY A 403 15.29 2.15 -7.93
N GLY A 404 14.37 3.13 -8.04
CA GLY A 404 13.72 3.52 -9.29
C GLY A 404 12.55 2.60 -9.68
N HIS A 405 11.95 1.90 -8.73
CA HIS A 405 10.81 1.03 -8.98
C HIS A 405 9.53 1.83 -9.22
N ASN A 406 8.87 1.64 -10.36
CA ASN A 406 7.59 2.26 -10.70
C ASN A 406 6.54 1.18 -10.92
N GLY A 407 5.46 1.21 -10.15
CA GLY A 407 4.34 0.29 -10.24
C GLY A 407 3.02 1.04 -10.38
N CYS A 408 2.15 0.60 -11.28
CA CYS A 408 0.81 1.14 -11.45
C CYS A 408 -0.20 0.01 -11.62
N VAL A 409 -1.26 -0.02 -10.81
CA VAL A 409 -2.35 -1.00 -10.92
C VAL A 409 -3.64 -0.27 -11.29
N ALA A 410 -4.37 -0.80 -12.28
CA ALA A 410 -5.65 -0.26 -12.72
C ALA A 410 -6.82 -1.13 -12.26
N PHE A 411 -7.85 -0.46 -11.76
CA PHE A 411 -9.11 -1.04 -11.33
C PHE A 411 -10.26 -0.46 -12.15
N ARG A 412 -11.23 -1.29 -12.51
CA ARG A 412 -12.45 -0.87 -13.18
C ARG A 412 -13.66 -1.11 -12.28
N LYS A 413 -14.63 -0.20 -12.34
CA LYS A 413 -15.90 -0.34 -11.62
C LYS A 413 -16.61 -1.60 -12.09
N TYR A 414 -17.03 -2.43 -11.15
CA TYR A 414 -17.86 -3.59 -11.44
C TYR A 414 -19.33 -3.18 -11.43
N ASN A 415 -20.04 -3.49 -12.50
CA ASN A 415 -21.45 -3.10 -12.68
C ASN A 415 -22.43 -4.29 -12.63
N GLY A 416 -21.96 -5.50 -12.23
CA GLY A 416 -22.77 -6.71 -12.16
C GLY A 416 -22.70 -7.58 -13.40
#